data_0ed654987b35857ef32c3d55d7957d17
#
_entry.id   0ed654987b35857ef32c3d55d7957d17
#
_cell.length_a   1.000
_cell.length_b   1.000
_cell.length_c   1.000
_cell.angle_alpha   90.00
_cell.angle_beta   90.00
_cell.angle_gamma   90.00
#
_symmetry.space_group_name_H-M   'P 1'
#
loop_
_entity.id
_entity.type
_entity.pdbx_description
1 polymer ?
#
loop_
_entity_poly.entity_id
_entity_poly.type
_entity_poly.pdbx_seq_one_letter_code
_entity_poly.pdbx_strand_id
1 'polypeptide(L)'
;MRSILAKSPLIAILRHIPPEQAEPYAASLLRAGVRAVEVALNSAGALEEIALLKSRFGDALAVGAGTAVTVKKAQDAVAAGADF
;
A
#
# COMPACT_ATOMS: atom_id res chain seq x y z
N MET A 1 -8.18 -4.54 9.25
CA MET A 1 -6.75 -4.87 9.38
C MET A 1 -6.50 -6.23 10.04
N ARG A 2 -7.08 -6.47 11.20
CA ARG A 2 -6.85 -7.74 11.91
C ARG A 2 -7.20 -8.98 11.10
N SER A 3 -8.34 -8.96 10.39
CA SER A 3 -8.75 -10.10 9.56
C SER A 3 -7.81 -10.33 8.38
N ILE A 4 -7.24 -9.26 7.84
CA ILE A 4 -6.24 -9.37 6.77
C ILE A 4 -5.00 -10.08 7.30
N LEU A 5 -4.50 -9.68 8.46
CA LEU A 5 -3.31 -10.27 9.05
C LEU A 5 -3.54 -11.71 9.50
N ALA A 6 -4.78 -12.06 9.88
CA ALA A 6 -5.11 -13.43 10.23
C ALA A 6 -5.02 -14.37 9.02
N LYS A 7 -5.35 -13.84 7.82
CA LYS A 7 -5.28 -14.62 6.58
C LYS A 7 -3.88 -14.61 5.98
N SER A 8 -3.14 -13.53 6.17
CA SER A 8 -1.80 -13.36 5.61
C SER A 8 -0.98 -12.50 6.57
N PRO A 9 -0.14 -13.11 7.43
CA PRO A 9 0.63 -12.36 8.41
C PRO A 9 1.74 -11.52 7.80
N LEU A 10 2.00 -11.65 6.49
CA LEU A 10 3.08 -10.92 5.84
C LEU A 10 2.56 -9.62 5.26
N ILE A 11 3.30 -8.55 5.50
CA ILE A 11 3.06 -7.24 4.90
C ILE A 11 4.30 -6.90 4.08
N ALA A 12 4.12 -6.69 2.77
CA ALA A 12 5.22 -6.28 1.91
C ALA A 12 5.37 -4.76 1.96
N ILE A 13 6.62 -4.30 2.05
CA ILE A 13 6.92 -2.86 2.08
C ILE A 13 7.38 -2.43 0.71
N LEU A 14 6.68 -1.45 0.14
CA LEU A 14 7.04 -0.85 -1.14
C LEU A 14 7.79 0.44 -0.89
N ARG A 15 9.10 0.42 -1.12
CA ARG A 15 9.97 1.59 -0.94
C ARG A 15 10.71 1.85 -2.23
N HIS A 16 10.60 3.08 -2.73
CA HIS A 16 11.30 3.51 -3.95
C HIS A 16 10.90 2.70 -5.19
N ILE A 17 9.66 2.19 -5.22
CA ILE A 17 9.09 1.53 -6.39
C ILE A 17 8.33 2.59 -7.18
N PRO A 18 8.68 2.84 -8.45
CA PRO A 18 7.93 3.83 -9.25
C PRO A 18 6.47 3.43 -9.39
N PRO A 19 5.54 4.41 -9.43
CA PRO A 19 4.11 4.10 -9.56
C PRO A 19 3.78 3.20 -10.74
N GLU A 20 4.47 3.36 -11.87
CA GLU A 20 4.21 2.55 -13.07
C GLU A 20 4.62 1.09 -12.88
N GLN A 21 5.43 0.77 -11.88
CA GLN A 21 5.83 -0.60 -11.56
C GLN A 21 5.06 -1.18 -10.37
N ALA A 22 4.33 -0.35 -9.65
CA ALA A 22 3.64 -0.78 -8.43
C ALA A 22 2.55 -1.80 -8.72
N GLU A 23 1.76 -1.62 -9.78
CA GLU A 23 0.67 -2.53 -10.11
C GLU A 23 1.15 -3.94 -10.41
N PRO A 24 2.10 -4.15 -11.35
CA PRO A 24 2.58 -5.52 -11.61
C PRO A 24 3.29 -6.13 -10.41
N TYR A 25 3.97 -5.32 -9.61
CA TYR A 25 4.64 -5.79 -8.41
C TYR A 25 3.61 -6.29 -7.40
N ALA A 26 2.57 -5.51 -7.14
CA ALA A 26 1.50 -5.88 -6.21
C ALA A 26 0.72 -7.10 -6.71
N ALA A 27 0.48 -7.20 -8.01
CA ALA A 27 -0.19 -8.37 -8.59
C ALA A 27 0.62 -9.64 -8.33
N SER A 28 1.94 -9.58 -8.46
CA SER A 28 2.81 -10.72 -8.16
C SER A 28 2.74 -11.11 -6.69
N LEU A 29 2.71 -10.12 -5.79
CA LEU A 29 2.60 -10.37 -4.35
C LEU A 29 1.27 -11.03 -4.00
N LEU A 30 0.17 -10.58 -4.62
CA LEU A 30 -1.15 -11.19 -4.40
C LEU A 30 -1.16 -12.66 -4.86
N ARG A 31 -0.55 -12.97 -5.99
CA ARG A 31 -0.45 -14.35 -6.46
C ARG A 31 0.36 -15.22 -5.51
N ALA A 32 1.32 -14.62 -4.82
CA ALA A 32 2.13 -15.33 -3.82
C ALA A 32 1.45 -15.44 -2.45
N GLY A 33 0.25 -14.86 -2.28
CA GLY A 33 -0.49 -14.97 -1.04
C GLY A 33 -0.39 -13.76 -0.12
N VAL A 34 0.35 -12.73 -0.49
CA VAL A 34 0.44 -11.50 0.29
C VAL A 34 -0.85 -10.71 0.11
N ARG A 35 -1.44 -10.26 1.22
CA ARG A 35 -2.73 -9.55 1.21
C ARG A 35 -2.64 -8.11 1.70
N ALA A 36 -1.46 -7.66 2.10
CA ALA A 36 -1.26 -6.30 2.58
C ALA A 36 0.07 -5.77 2.09
N VAL A 37 0.08 -4.50 1.68
CA VAL A 37 1.31 -3.81 1.32
C VAL A 37 1.35 -2.48 2.06
N GLU A 38 2.54 -1.99 2.33
CA GLU A 38 2.76 -0.71 2.97
C GLU A 38 3.62 0.14 2.03
N VAL A 39 3.11 1.29 1.63
CA VAL A 39 3.84 2.22 0.77
C VAL A 39 4.58 3.21 1.65
N ALA A 40 5.89 3.29 1.48
CA ALA A 40 6.71 4.23 2.25
C ALA A 40 6.49 5.65 1.76
N LEU A 41 5.99 6.52 2.64
CA LEU A 41 5.63 7.89 2.27
C LEU A 41 6.83 8.75 1.90
N ASN A 42 8.03 8.33 2.22
CA ASN A 42 9.24 9.04 1.81
C ASN A 42 9.70 8.66 0.40
N SER A 43 8.98 7.77 -0.27
CA SER A 43 9.27 7.42 -1.67
C SER A 43 8.60 8.42 -2.60
N ALA A 44 9.25 8.71 -3.72
CA ALA A 44 8.64 9.57 -4.74
C ALA A 44 7.38 8.90 -5.28
N GLY A 45 6.30 9.65 -5.40
CA GLY A 45 5.04 9.13 -5.93
C GLY A 45 4.26 8.24 -4.98
N ALA A 46 4.57 8.26 -3.68
CA ALA A 46 3.93 7.37 -2.71
C ALA A 46 2.40 7.52 -2.68
N LEU A 47 1.89 8.75 -2.67
CA LEU A 47 0.45 8.98 -2.64
C LEU A 47 -0.23 8.48 -3.92
N GLU A 48 0.42 8.67 -5.06
CA GLU A 48 -0.08 8.16 -6.33
C GLU A 48 -0.12 6.63 -6.33
N GLU A 49 0.89 5.97 -5.75
CA GLU A 49 0.89 4.52 -5.62
C GLU A 49 -0.26 4.02 -4.76
N ILE A 50 -0.51 4.67 -3.62
CA ILE A 50 -1.62 4.27 -2.76
C ILE A 50 -2.94 4.35 -3.52
N ALA A 51 -3.19 5.48 -4.19
CA ALA A 51 -4.41 5.67 -4.96
C ALA A 51 -4.53 4.66 -6.08
N LEU A 52 -3.43 4.40 -6.80
CA LEU A 52 -3.40 3.43 -7.89
C LEU A 52 -3.71 2.02 -7.39
N LEU A 53 -3.06 1.59 -6.31
CA LEU A 53 -3.26 0.24 -5.78
C LEU A 53 -4.67 0.05 -5.26
N LYS A 54 -5.25 1.04 -4.59
CA LYS A 54 -6.65 0.96 -4.14
C LYS A 54 -7.61 0.93 -5.30
N SER A 55 -7.34 1.70 -6.36
CA SER A 55 -8.17 1.71 -7.56
C SER A 55 -8.14 0.36 -8.28
N ARG A 56 -6.97 -0.27 -8.35
CA ARG A 56 -6.80 -1.52 -9.12
C ARG A 56 -7.20 -2.76 -8.35
N PHE A 57 -6.93 -2.82 -7.06
CA PHE A 57 -7.12 -4.06 -6.29
C PHE A 57 -8.28 -3.99 -5.30
N GLY A 58 -8.76 -2.79 -4.97
CA GLY A 58 -9.91 -2.64 -4.08
C GLY A 58 -9.71 -3.38 -2.76
N ASP A 59 -10.69 -4.21 -2.41
CA ASP A 59 -10.68 -4.93 -1.13
C ASP A 59 -9.79 -6.18 -1.14
N ALA A 60 -9.24 -6.56 -2.30
CA ALA A 60 -8.36 -7.72 -2.37
C ALA A 60 -7.00 -7.47 -1.73
N LEU A 61 -6.61 -6.20 -1.58
CA LEU A 61 -5.32 -5.80 -1.06
C LEU A 61 -5.49 -4.66 -0.05
N ALA A 62 -5.00 -4.85 1.15
CA ALA A 62 -4.93 -3.76 2.12
C ALA A 62 -3.69 -2.93 1.82
N VAL A 63 -3.86 -1.63 1.67
CA VAL A 63 -2.77 -0.71 1.34
C VAL A 63 -2.58 0.27 2.50
N GLY A 64 -1.40 0.23 3.10
CA GLY A 64 -1.07 1.11 4.21
C GLY A 64 -0.02 2.13 3.83
N ALA A 65 0.15 3.11 4.70
CA ALA A 65 1.15 4.15 4.55
C ALA A 65 2.21 3.99 5.65
N GLY A 66 3.47 3.87 5.25
CA GLY A 66 4.57 3.77 6.19
C GLY A 66 5.38 5.06 6.22
N THR A 67 6.17 5.22 7.28
CA THR A 67 7.04 6.39 7.45
C THR A 67 6.25 7.71 7.42
N ALA A 68 5.04 7.71 7.97
CA ALA A 68 4.23 8.92 8.09
C ALA A 68 4.68 9.68 9.33
N VAL A 69 5.52 10.70 9.14
CA VAL A 69 6.15 11.40 10.26
C VAL A 69 5.47 12.72 10.62
N THR A 70 4.49 13.16 9.83
CA THR A 70 3.73 14.38 10.12
C THR A 70 2.24 14.11 10.00
N VAL A 71 1.44 14.94 10.69
CA VAL A 71 -0.02 14.85 10.61
C VAL A 71 -0.48 15.06 9.16
N LYS A 72 0.14 16.02 8.47
CA LYS A 72 -0.23 16.28 7.07
C LYS A 72 0.01 15.07 6.18
N LYS A 73 1.15 14.40 6.33
CA LYS A 73 1.43 13.20 5.52
C LYS A 73 0.44 12.09 5.81
N ALA A 74 0.08 11.91 7.08
CA ALA A 74 -0.91 10.91 7.46
C ALA A 74 -2.28 11.23 6.86
N GLN A 75 -2.70 12.51 6.91
CA GLN A 75 -3.96 12.93 6.32
C GLN A 75 -3.97 12.75 4.81
N ASP A 76 -2.87 13.08 4.15
CA ASP A 76 -2.76 12.93 2.70
C ASP A 76 -2.85 11.44 2.31
N ALA A 77 -2.25 10.56 3.11
CA ALA A 77 -2.31 9.13 2.85
C ALA A 77 -3.75 8.60 2.98
N VAL A 78 -4.47 9.03 4.00
CA VAL A 78 -5.88 8.63 4.18
C VAL A 78 -6.71 9.15 3.01
N ALA A 79 -6.48 10.39 2.58
CA ALA A 79 -7.20 10.96 1.45
C ALA A 79 -6.91 10.21 0.15
N ALA A 80 -5.72 9.62 0.01
CA ALA A 80 -5.36 8.82 -1.16
C ALA A 80 -5.95 7.40 -1.11
N GLY A 81 -6.52 6.99 0.03
CA GLY A 81 -7.20 5.72 0.17
C GLY A 81 -6.47 4.69 1.02
N ALA A 82 -5.47 5.07 1.79
CA ALA A 82 -4.74 4.13 2.64
C ALA A 82 -5.68 3.48 3.67
N ASP A 83 -5.50 2.18 3.87
CA ASP A 83 -6.27 1.40 4.82
C ASP A 83 -5.65 1.41 6.22
N PHE A 84 -4.35 1.71 6.32
CA PHE A 84 -3.66 1.75 7.61
C PHE A 84 -2.34 2.52 7.52
#